data_49b6ba1d97cf6c0c30fef06460dffd66
#
_entry.id   49b6ba1d97cf6c0c30fef06460dffd66
#
_cell.length_a   1.000
_cell.length_b   1.000
_cell.length_c   1.000
_cell.angle_alpha   90.00
_cell.angle_beta   90.00
_cell.angle_gamma   90.00
#
_symmetry.space_group_name_H-M   'P 1'
#
loop_
_entity.id
_entity.type
_entity.pdbx_description
1 polymer ?
#
loop_
_entity_poly.entity_id
_entity_poly.type
_entity_poly.pdbx_seq_one_letter_code
_entity_poly.pdbx_strand_id
1 'polypeptide(L)'
;MRPYKLPQKALIAEIFNSDDRFRSTTKEVEAVEQERAVIVGMDNDEGYDTLEELNELAKTAGALVVGKVRVRRRTIDNATYVGSGKANELSLMGSELEADLFIFDDELSAIQLRTLEETLGARVIDRTTLILDIFAARATSREGKLQVELAQMRYRLPRLIGQGQVLSRLGGGIGTRGPGEKKLEIDRRRIRRRVFELETELSEIEKQRGLRRESRKANRIPLVALVGYTNAGKSTMLNALTDSNVLAEDKLFATLDPVVRKITLSGGTEALLSDTVGFINKLPHDLVEAFKSTLEEVSNSDLILQVVDISCPYHEKQMRVVDGVLESLHAADIPRIIVFNKADAIPSCDLPAESENRLNVSALCGTGIEKLLSAVELKLNSARTEVDILVPYSKYEAVSMIRDRGMLLSEEHTETGTHIRALLDAESIGQLRKILDF
;
A
#
# COMPACT_ATOMS: atom_id res chain seq x y z
N MET A 1 -16.04 -12.56 -34.10
CA MET A 1 -16.07 -11.62 -32.97
C MET A 1 -16.95 -12.20 -31.87
N ARG A 2 -16.37 -12.78 -30.82
CA ARG A 2 -17.14 -13.26 -29.65
C ARG A 2 -17.38 -12.07 -28.73
N PRO A 3 -18.58 -11.89 -28.16
CA PRO A 3 -18.84 -10.77 -27.24
C PRO A 3 -18.10 -11.00 -25.95
N TYR A 4 -17.36 -9.97 -25.52
CA TYR A 4 -16.58 -9.85 -24.32
C TYR A 4 -17.48 -9.95 -23.07
N LYS A 5 -17.23 -10.91 -22.17
CA LYS A 5 -17.79 -10.98 -20.82
C LYS A 5 -16.67 -10.68 -19.82
N LEU A 6 -16.76 -9.55 -19.14
CA LEU A 6 -15.92 -9.22 -17.99
C LEU A 6 -16.08 -10.29 -16.90
N PRO A 7 -14.99 -10.84 -16.34
CA PRO A 7 -15.06 -11.56 -15.10
C PRO A 7 -15.28 -10.53 -13.97
N GLN A 8 -16.35 -10.74 -13.23
CA GLN A 8 -16.88 -9.80 -12.23
C GLN A 8 -17.12 -8.40 -12.81
N LYS A 9 -18.39 -8.14 -13.08
CA LYS A 9 -18.91 -6.82 -13.37
C LYS A 9 -18.34 -5.86 -12.31
N ALA A 10 -17.28 -5.14 -12.70
CA ALA A 10 -16.84 -4.01 -11.93
C ALA A 10 -18.05 -3.14 -11.67
N LEU A 11 -18.19 -2.67 -10.47
CA LEU A 11 -19.20 -1.75 -9.94
C LEU A 11 -19.59 -0.60 -10.88
N ILE A 12 -18.85 -0.40 -11.95
CA ILE A 12 -18.96 0.66 -12.96
C ILE A 12 -20.06 0.37 -13.99
N ALA A 13 -20.46 -0.90 -14.24
CA ALA A 13 -21.56 -1.21 -15.13
C ALA A 13 -22.93 -0.87 -14.49
N GLU A 14 -23.03 -0.86 -13.16
CA GLU A 14 -24.26 -0.49 -12.46
C GLU A 14 -24.54 1.02 -12.43
N ILE A 15 -23.53 1.88 -12.64
CA ILE A 15 -23.71 3.33 -12.69
C ILE A 15 -24.40 3.77 -14.01
N PHE A 16 -24.45 2.92 -15.03
CA PHE A 16 -25.01 3.24 -16.34
C PHE A 16 -26.36 2.57 -16.67
N ASN A 17 -26.84 1.63 -15.84
CA ASN A 17 -28.14 1.01 -16.05
C ASN A 17 -28.96 1.08 -14.74
N SER A 18 -29.66 2.19 -14.55
CA SER A 18 -30.83 2.25 -13.68
C SER A 18 -32.03 1.68 -14.43
N ASP A 19 -32.22 0.38 -14.37
CA ASP A 19 -33.53 -0.24 -14.58
C ASP A 19 -33.63 -1.52 -13.75
N ASP A 20 -34.54 -1.46 -12.77
CA ASP A 20 -34.97 -2.56 -11.92
C ASP A 20 -35.46 -3.74 -12.76
N ARG A 21 -34.81 -4.88 -12.61
CA ARG A 21 -35.42 -6.23 -12.65
C ARG A 21 -34.34 -7.33 -12.70
N PHE A 22 -33.87 -7.81 -11.51
CA PHE A 22 -33.38 -9.18 -11.41
C PHE A 22 -33.71 -9.80 -10.04
N ARG A 23 -34.82 -10.53 -10.02
CA ARG A 23 -35.09 -11.55 -9.00
C ARG A 23 -34.36 -12.83 -9.36
N SER A 24 -33.71 -13.37 -8.35
CA SER A 24 -33.25 -14.74 -8.09
C SER A 24 -33.39 -15.79 -9.24
N THR A 25 -32.25 -16.30 -9.67
CA THR A 25 -32.10 -17.70 -10.06
C THR A 25 -30.71 -18.17 -9.63
N THR A 26 -30.65 -19.24 -8.86
CA THR A 26 -29.47 -20.07 -8.57
C THR A 26 -28.68 -20.30 -9.82
N LYS A 27 -27.52 -19.67 -9.99
CA LYS A 27 -26.60 -19.96 -11.08
C LYS A 27 -25.55 -20.93 -10.59
N GLU A 28 -25.49 -22.05 -11.29
CA GLU A 28 -24.34 -22.94 -11.32
C GLU A 28 -23.05 -22.10 -11.43
N VAL A 29 -22.04 -22.44 -10.62
CA VAL A 29 -20.71 -21.84 -10.68
C VAL A 29 -20.07 -22.30 -11.98
N GLU A 30 -20.29 -21.56 -13.07
CA GLU A 30 -19.48 -21.72 -14.27
C GLU A 30 -18.03 -21.43 -13.89
N ALA A 31 -17.13 -22.35 -14.15
CA ALA A 31 -15.69 -22.15 -13.99
C ALA A 31 -15.30 -20.91 -14.80
N VAL A 32 -14.85 -19.87 -14.09
CA VAL A 32 -14.37 -18.63 -14.73
C VAL A 32 -13.12 -19.02 -15.51
N GLU A 33 -13.18 -19.07 -16.83
CA GLU A 33 -11.99 -19.24 -17.67
C GLU A 33 -11.01 -18.09 -17.34
N GLN A 34 -9.80 -18.43 -16.93
CA GLN A 34 -8.75 -17.45 -16.65
C GLN A 34 -8.32 -16.79 -17.95
N GLU A 35 -8.23 -15.45 -17.97
CA GLU A 35 -7.71 -14.70 -19.13
C GLU A 35 -6.25 -15.10 -19.39
N ARG A 36 -5.95 -15.49 -20.63
CA ARG A 36 -4.60 -15.88 -21.07
C ARG A 36 -3.81 -14.63 -21.40
N ALA A 37 -2.77 -14.34 -20.60
CA ALA A 37 -2.01 -13.10 -20.69
C ALA A 37 -0.59 -13.29 -21.21
N VAL A 38 -0.14 -12.39 -22.10
CA VAL A 38 1.25 -12.20 -22.46
C VAL A 38 1.77 -10.96 -21.73
N ILE A 39 2.85 -11.11 -20.96
CA ILE A 39 3.48 -10.00 -20.26
C ILE A 39 4.68 -9.47 -21.07
N VAL A 40 4.79 -8.14 -21.12
CA VAL A 40 5.78 -7.44 -21.93
C VAL A 40 6.51 -6.39 -21.09
N GLY A 41 7.82 -6.43 -21.04
CA GLY A 41 8.64 -5.43 -20.33
C GLY A 41 9.88 -5.07 -21.11
N MET A 42 10.42 -3.87 -20.80
CA MET A 42 11.70 -3.43 -21.35
C MET A 42 12.84 -4.07 -20.56
N ASP A 43 13.91 -4.40 -21.26
CA ASP A 43 15.15 -4.89 -20.67
C ASP A 43 15.84 -3.71 -19.95
N ASN A 44 15.96 -3.80 -18.64
CA ASN A 44 16.62 -2.79 -17.82
C ASN A 44 18.06 -3.28 -17.55
N ASP A 45 19.06 -2.45 -17.81
CA ASP A 45 20.48 -2.71 -17.51
C ASP A 45 20.76 -2.92 -15.99
N GLU A 46 19.76 -2.76 -15.16
CA GLU A 46 19.87 -2.80 -13.69
C GLU A 46 19.84 -4.21 -13.06
N GLY A 47 19.68 -5.26 -13.85
CA GLY A 47 19.70 -6.64 -13.34
C GLY A 47 18.50 -7.06 -12.46
N TYR A 48 17.48 -6.21 -12.29
CA TYR A 48 16.24 -6.55 -11.60
C TYR A 48 15.21 -7.08 -12.58
N ASP A 49 14.71 -8.28 -12.33
CA ASP A 49 13.69 -8.89 -13.19
C ASP A 49 12.29 -8.34 -12.89
N THR A 50 11.95 -7.22 -13.51
CA THR A 50 10.62 -6.60 -13.37
C THR A 50 9.51 -7.46 -13.97
N LEU A 51 9.84 -8.35 -14.93
CA LEU A 51 8.86 -9.27 -15.53
C LEU A 51 8.43 -10.37 -14.55
N GLU A 52 9.30 -10.83 -13.65
CA GLU A 52 8.89 -11.80 -12.65
C GLU A 52 7.90 -11.18 -11.65
N GLU A 53 8.14 -9.94 -11.24
CA GLU A 53 7.18 -9.20 -10.41
C GLU A 53 5.86 -8.96 -11.15
N LEU A 54 5.89 -8.61 -12.44
CA LEU A 54 4.70 -8.45 -13.27
C LEU A 54 3.92 -9.78 -13.42
N ASN A 55 4.64 -10.89 -13.51
CA ASN A 55 4.05 -12.24 -13.52
C ASN A 55 3.28 -12.54 -12.23
N GLU A 56 3.85 -12.21 -11.08
CA GLU A 56 3.16 -12.39 -9.79
C GLU A 56 1.96 -11.43 -9.63
N LEU A 57 2.05 -10.22 -10.15
CA LEU A 57 0.90 -9.29 -10.23
C LEU A 57 -0.22 -9.88 -11.10
N ALA A 58 0.11 -10.38 -12.31
CA ALA A 58 -0.86 -10.98 -13.22
C ALA A 58 -1.56 -12.19 -12.59
N LYS A 59 -0.80 -13.08 -11.94
CA LYS A 59 -1.36 -14.21 -11.19
C LYS A 59 -2.27 -13.76 -10.05
N THR A 60 -1.87 -12.71 -9.31
CA THR A 60 -2.67 -12.15 -8.21
C THR A 60 -4.00 -11.59 -8.73
N ALA A 61 -4.01 -11.00 -9.93
CA ALA A 61 -5.22 -10.56 -10.61
C ALA A 61 -6.07 -11.70 -11.20
N GLY A 62 -5.56 -12.94 -11.18
CA GLY A 62 -6.26 -14.13 -11.68
C GLY A 62 -6.00 -14.45 -13.15
N ALA A 63 -5.03 -13.79 -13.80
CA ALA A 63 -4.66 -14.08 -15.18
C ALA A 63 -3.69 -15.28 -15.27
N LEU A 64 -3.79 -16.05 -16.34
CA LEU A 64 -2.85 -17.12 -16.69
C LEU A 64 -1.78 -16.57 -17.62
N VAL A 65 -0.55 -16.41 -17.15
CA VAL A 65 0.57 -15.94 -17.98
C VAL A 65 1.03 -17.06 -18.91
N VAL A 66 0.77 -16.90 -20.20
CA VAL A 66 1.12 -17.87 -21.27
C VAL A 66 2.38 -17.47 -22.04
N GLY A 67 2.86 -16.22 -21.89
CA GLY A 67 4.08 -15.75 -22.57
C GLY A 67 4.73 -14.60 -21.80
N LYS A 68 6.06 -14.54 -21.86
CA LYS A 68 6.88 -13.46 -21.29
C LYS A 68 7.80 -12.92 -22.38
N VAL A 69 7.77 -11.61 -22.61
CA VAL A 69 8.57 -10.96 -23.66
C VAL A 69 9.40 -9.82 -23.09
N ARG A 70 10.72 -9.91 -23.26
CA ARG A 70 11.65 -8.80 -22.98
C ARG A 70 12.00 -8.09 -24.26
N VAL A 71 11.84 -6.79 -24.26
CA VAL A 71 12.18 -5.95 -25.40
C VAL A 71 13.48 -5.22 -25.11
N ARG A 72 14.52 -5.54 -25.88
CA ARG A 72 15.84 -4.86 -25.83
C ARG A 72 15.79 -3.59 -26.64
N ARG A 73 15.42 -2.50 -26.05
CA ARG A 73 15.40 -1.19 -26.71
C ARG A 73 15.78 -0.09 -25.74
N ARG A 74 16.59 0.87 -26.20
CA ARG A 74 17.03 2.02 -25.38
C ARG A 74 16.00 3.16 -25.34
N THR A 75 15.08 3.22 -26.27
CA THR A 75 14.10 4.32 -26.40
C THR A 75 12.71 3.78 -26.60
N ILE A 76 11.76 4.32 -25.84
CA ILE A 76 10.33 4.03 -25.96
C ILE A 76 9.81 4.62 -27.27
N ASP A 77 9.01 3.85 -28.02
CA ASP A 77 8.33 4.33 -29.21
C ASP A 77 7.05 5.11 -28.81
N ASN A 78 6.84 6.27 -29.43
CA ASN A 78 5.72 7.14 -29.08
C ASN A 78 4.35 6.58 -29.46
N ALA A 79 4.28 5.70 -30.48
CA ALA A 79 3.01 5.16 -30.99
C ALA A 79 2.72 3.76 -30.45
N THR A 80 3.72 2.88 -30.38
CA THR A 80 3.56 1.46 -30.06
C THR A 80 4.34 1.02 -28.83
N TYR A 81 5.00 1.93 -28.10
CA TYR A 81 5.86 1.62 -26.95
C TYR A 81 7.08 0.75 -27.33
N VAL A 82 6.86 -0.45 -27.91
CA VAL A 82 7.89 -1.43 -28.28
C VAL A 82 8.43 -1.26 -29.71
N GLY A 83 7.83 -0.41 -30.52
CA GLY A 83 8.09 -0.26 -31.95
C GLY A 83 7.24 -1.18 -32.83
N SER A 84 6.89 -0.73 -34.03
CA SER A 84 5.93 -1.40 -34.92
C SER A 84 6.32 -2.85 -35.28
N GLY A 85 7.60 -3.09 -35.57
CA GLY A 85 8.10 -4.45 -35.88
C GLY A 85 7.87 -5.41 -34.71
N LYS A 86 8.19 -4.99 -33.47
CA LYS A 86 7.98 -5.82 -32.27
C LYS A 86 6.51 -5.97 -31.93
N ALA A 87 5.69 -4.95 -32.17
CA ALA A 87 4.24 -5.05 -31.99
C ALA A 87 3.63 -6.12 -32.94
N ASN A 88 4.10 -6.21 -34.19
CA ASN A 88 3.66 -7.25 -35.12
C ASN A 88 4.11 -8.66 -34.68
N GLU A 89 5.35 -8.80 -34.17
CA GLU A 89 5.80 -10.08 -33.58
C GLU A 89 4.92 -10.50 -32.40
N LEU A 90 4.58 -9.56 -31.51
CA LEU A 90 3.70 -9.80 -30.38
C LEU A 90 2.30 -10.23 -30.84
N SER A 91 1.78 -9.64 -31.90
CA SER A 91 0.47 -10.03 -32.49
C SER A 91 0.47 -11.47 -32.98
N LEU A 92 1.53 -11.90 -33.68
CA LEU A 92 1.67 -13.29 -34.11
C LEU A 92 1.77 -14.25 -32.93
N MET A 93 2.64 -13.92 -31.94
CA MET A 93 2.79 -14.70 -30.71
C MET A 93 1.48 -14.79 -29.94
N GLY A 94 0.73 -13.69 -29.82
CA GLY A 94 -0.57 -13.67 -29.16
C GLY A 94 -1.58 -14.59 -29.81
N SER A 95 -1.59 -14.63 -31.15
CA SER A 95 -2.45 -15.53 -31.91
C SER A 95 -2.05 -17.00 -31.72
N GLU A 96 -0.76 -17.32 -31.70
CA GLU A 96 -0.26 -18.68 -31.47
C GLU A 96 -0.54 -19.18 -30.05
N LEU A 97 -0.43 -18.30 -29.07
CA LEU A 97 -0.65 -18.60 -27.65
C LEU A 97 -2.14 -18.46 -27.24
N GLU A 98 -3.03 -18.09 -28.15
CA GLU A 98 -4.43 -17.77 -27.86
C GLU A 98 -4.56 -16.77 -26.71
N ALA A 99 -3.76 -15.70 -26.73
CA ALA A 99 -3.74 -14.69 -25.68
C ALA A 99 -4.93 -13.73 -25.80
N ASP A 100 -5.65 -13.56 -24.71
CA ASP A 100 -6.78 -12.62 -24.60
C ASP A 100 -6.33 -11.23 -24.19
N LEU A 101 -5.16 -11.16 -23.54
CA LEU A 101 -4.66 -9.98 -22.83
C LEU A 101 -3.15 -9.79 -23.01
N PHE A 102 -2.73 -8.55 -23.23
CA PHE A 102 -1.32 -8.15 -23.13
C PHE A 102 -1.13 -7.19 -21.95
N ILE A 103 -0.14 -7.44 -21.10
CA ILE A 103 0.17 -6.65 -19.93
C ILE A 103 1.55 -6.04 -20.08
N PHE A 104 1.65 -4.72 -20.09
CA PHE A 104 2.91 -3.99 -20.20
C PHE A 104 3.41 -3.55 -18.82
N ASP A 105 4.73 -3.69 -18.60
CA ASP A 105 5.36 -3.39 -17.30
C ASP A 105 5.50 -1.89 -16.99
N ASP A 106 5.36 -1.04 -17.99
CA ASP A 106 5.41 0.41 -17.84
C ASP A 106 4.04 1.03 -18.15
N GLU A 107 3.85 2.26 -17.71
CA GLU A 107 2.63 3.02 -17.99
C GLU A 107 2.54 3.38 -19.47
N LEU A 108 1.39 3.12 -20.09
CA LEU A 108 1.11 3.41 -21.48
C LEU A 108 0.32 4.71 -21.65
N SER A 109 0.72 5.53 -22.62
CA SER A 109 -0.11 6.65 -23.04
C SER A 109 -1.38 6.18 -23.74
N ALA A 110 -2.42 7.03 -23.79
CA ALA A 110 -3.67 6.71 -24.49
C ALA A 110 -3.48 6.33 -25.97
N ILE A 111 -2.49 6.92 -26.62
CA ILE A 111 -2.15 6.65 -28.02
C ILE A 111 -1.49 5.28 -28.14
N GLN A 112 -0.51 4.98 -27.30
CA GLN A 112 0.17 3.68 -27.28
C GLN A 112 -0.81 2.55 -27.01
N LEU A 113 -1.65 2.69 -25.98
CA LEU A 113 -2.65 1.69 -25.61
C LEU A 113 -3.58 1.37 -26.80
N ARG A 114 -4.15 2.37 -27.43
CA ARG A 114 -5.02 2.19 -28.57
C ARG A 114 -4.31 1.57 -29.77
N THR A 115 -3.13 2.07 -30.13
CA THR A 115 -2.39 1.55 -31.27
C THR A 115 -1.97 0.09 -31.06
N LEU A 116 -1.62 -0.26 -29.82
CA LEU A 116 -1.32 -1.64 -29.45
C LEU A 116 -2.55 -2.51 -29.52
N GLU A 117 -3.70 -2.11 -28.99
CA GLU A 117 -4.95 -2.87 -29.11
C GLU A 117 -5.36 -3.12 -30.58
N GLU A 118 -5.24 -2.07 -31.43
CA GLU A 118 -5.51 -2.19 -32.86
C GLU A 118 -4.52 -3.13 -33.57
N THR A 119 -3.25 -3.14 -33.17
CA THR A 119 -2.19 -3.96 -33.78
C THR A 119 -2.24 -5.41 -33.30
N LEU A 120 -2.43 -5.60 -31.98
CA LEU A 120 -2.41 -6.92 -31.34
C LEU A 120 -3.73 -7.68 -31.52
N GLY A 121 -4.84 -6.96 -31.78
CA GLY A 121 -6.17 -7.55 -31.89
C GLY A 121 -6.70 -8.15 -30.60
N ALA A 122 -6.09 -7.81 -29.46
CA ALA A 122 -6.41 -8.27 -28.12
C ALA A 122 -6.43 -7.08 -27.15
N ARG A 123 -6.97 -7.29 -25.96
CA ARG A 123 -6.98 -6.28 -24.90
C ARG A 123 -5.56 -5.97 -24.46
N VAL A 124 -5.27 -4.69 -24.18
CA VAL A 124 -3.99 -4.23 -23.65
C VAL A 124 -4.23 -3.50 -22.34
N ILE A 125 -3.45 -3.83 -21.32
CA ILE A 125 -3.39 -3.09 -20.07
C ILE A 125 -1.94 -2.81 -19.71
N ASP A 126 -1.74 -1.82 -18.87
CA ASP A 126 -0.45 -1.51 -18.30
C ASP A 126 -0.37 -1.91 -16.83
N ARG A 127 0.82 -1.83 -16.25
CA ARG A 127 1.09 -2.15 -14.85
C ARG A 127 0.16 -1.39 -13.90
N THR A 128 -0.10 -0.12 -14.17
CA THR A 128 -0.98 0.72 -13.34
C THR A 128 -2.41 0.21 -13.32
N THR A 129 -2.95 -0.13 -14.49
CA THR A 129 -4.30 -0.73 -14.61
C THR A 129 -4.38 -2.05 -13.86
N LEU A 130 -3.36 -2.91 -14.00
CA LEU A 130 -3.30 -4.21 -13.31
C LEU A 130 -3.30 -4.05 -11.79
N ILE A 131 -2.50 -3.12 -11.25
CA ILE A 131 -2.46 -2.83 -9.81
C ILE A 131 -3.81 -2.30 -9.32
N LEU A 132 -4.45 -1.39 -10.09
CA LEU A 132 -5.79 -0.87 -9.78
C LEU A 132 -6.85 -1.96 -9.76
N ASP A 133 -6.78 -2.94 -10.65
CA ASP A 133 -7.71 -4.07 -10.69
C ASP A 133 -7.50 -5.00 -9.47
N ILE A 134 -6.24 -5.25 -9.07
CA ILE A 134 -5.94 -5.98 -7.83
C ILE A 134 -6.50 -5.24 -6.61
N PHE A 135 -6.30 -3.93 -6.54
CA PHE A 135 -6.82 -3.11 -5.44
C PHE A 135 -8.34 -3.11 -5.39
N ALA A 136 -9.02 -3.02 -6.56
CA ALA A 136 -10.47 -3.09 -6.63
C ALA A 136 -11.04 -4.43 -6.12
N ALA A 137 -10.33 -5.52 -6.38
CA ALA A 137 -10.69 -6.84 -5.89
C ALA A 137 -10.43 -7.01 -4.37
N ARG A 138 -9.45 -6.29 -3.80
CA ARG A 138 -9.02 -6.41 -2.41
C ARG A 138 -9.67 -5.41 -1.46
N ALA A 139 -10.15 -4.27 -1.95
CA ALA A 139 -10.78 -3.24 -1.13
C ALA A 139 -12.07 -3.78 -0.46
N THR A 140 -12.04 -3.95 0.85
CA THR A 140 -13.17 -4.41 1.65
C THR A 140 -13.83 -3.26 2.39
N SER A 141 -13.05 -2.32 2.92
CA SER A 141 -13.56 -1.16 3.64
C SER A 141 -14.24 -0.15 2.70
N ARG A 142 -15.14 0.65 3.26
CA ARG A 142 -15.76 1.78 2.53
C ARG A 142 -14.68 2.75 2.02
N GLU A 143 -13.72 3.06 2.87
CA GLU A 143 -12.64 3.99 2.53
C GLU A 143 -11.75 3.43 1.41
N GLY A 144 -11.27 2.19 1.53
CA GLY A 144 -10.47 1.55 0.49
C GLY A 144 -11.18 1.52 -0.87
N LYS A 145 -12.49 1.25 -0.89
CA LYS A 145 -13.30 1.30 -2.12
C LYS A 145 -13.35 2.70 -2.73
N LEU A 146 -13.55 3.74 -1.91
CA LEU A 146 -13.56 5.13 -2.38
C LEU A 146 -12.18 5.56 -2.91
N GLN A 147 -11.10 5.16 -2.25
CA GLN A 147 -9.72 5.45 -2.68
C GLN A 147 -9.40 4.78 -4.02
N VAL A 148 -9.75 3.49 -4.17
CA VAL A 148 -9.54 2.77 -5.43
C VAL A 148 -10.36 3.39 -6.56
N GLU A 149 -11.64 3.72 -6.32
CA GLU A 149 -12.48 4.38 -7.31
C GLU A 149 -11.90 5.75 -7.71
N LEU A 150 -11.43 6.54 -6.74
CA LEU A 150 -10.77 7.83 -7.00
C LEU A 150 -9.52 7.66 -7.88
N ALA A 151 -8.65 6.71 -7.54
CA ALA A 151 -7.46 6.41 -8.31
C ALA A 151 -7.79 5.97 -9.74
N GLN A 152 -8.77 5.08 -9.92
CA GLN A 152 -9.24 4.67 -11.24
C GLN A 152 -9.79 5.84 -12.05
N MET A 153 -10.56 6.75 -11.43
CA MET A 153 -11.12 7.91 -12.13
C MET A 153 -10.03 8.91 -12.54
N ARG A 154 -9.07 9.19 -11.64
CA ARG A 154 -7.91 10.06 -11.95
C ARG A 154 -7.06 9.48 -13.07
N TYR A 155 -6.79 8.18 -13.04
CA TYR A 155 -6.02 7.48 -14.07
C TYR A 155 -6.71 7.49 -15.45
N ARG A 156 -8.03 7.38 -15.49
CA ARG A 156 -8.83 7.37 -16.75
C ARG A 156 -8.99 8.77 -17.35
N LEU A 157 -9.05 9.81 -16.52
CA LEU A 157 -9.35 11.17 -16.96
C LEU A 157 -8.40 11.70 -18.06
N PRO A 158 -7.05 11.65 -17.94
CA PRO A 158 -6.14 12.06 -18.99
C PRO A 158 -6.21 11.19 -20.25
N ARG A 159 -6.53 9.91 -20.11
CA ARG A 159 -6.64 8.97 -21.24
C ARG A 159 -7.86 9.24 -22.13
N LEU A 160 -8.95 9.74 -21.58
CA LEU A 160 -10.10 10.21 -22.37
C LEU A 160 -9.77 11.45 -23.23
N ILE A 161 -8.80 12.27 -22.84
CA ILE A 161 -8.42 13.46 -23.60
C ILE A 161 -7.75 13.09 -24.92
N GLY A 162 -6.91 12.05 -24.92
CA GLY A 162 -6.24 11.56 -26.12
C GLY A 162 -7.17 11.02 -27.20
N GLN A 163 -8.32 10.46 -26.80
CA GLN A 163 -9.32 9.93 -27.74
C GLN A 163 -10.07 11.01 -28.53
N GLY A 164 -10.28 12.20 -27.97
CA GLY A 164 -11.00 13.30 -28.62
C GLY A 164 -10.26 13.95 -29.79
N GLN A 165 -8.93 14.06 -29.69
CA GLN A 165 -8.14 14.67 -30.77
C GLN A 165 -8.05 13.82 -32.04
N VAL A 166 -8.19 12.50 -31.93
CA VAL A 166 -8.18 11.58 -33.07
C VAL A 166 -9.54 11.55 -33.76
N LEU A 167 -10.64 11.62 -33.01
CA LEU A 167 -12.00 11.68 -33.57
C LEU A 167 -12.30 13.02 -34.26
N SER A 168 -11.65 14.12 -33.85
CA SER A 168 -11.81 15.43 -34.49
C SER A 168 -11.06 15.56 -35.83
N ARG A 169 -10.02 14.76 -36.07
CA ARG A 169 -9.30 14.71 -37.35
C ARG A 169 -10.08 14.02 -38.48
N LEU A 170 -11.07 13.16 -38.12
CA LEU A 170 -11.91 12.46 -39.10
C LEU A 170 -13.16 13.25 -39.53
N GLY A 171 -13.48 14.37 -38.87
CA GLY A 171 -14.60 15.24 -39.19
C GLY A 171 -14.10 16.60 -39.66
N GLY A 172 -13.65 16.74 -40.90
CA GLY A 172 -13.15 17.97 -41.46
C GLY A 172 -14.19 19.06 -41.52
N GLY A 173 -13.92 20.22 -40.87
CA GLY A 173 -14.66 21.44 -40.96
C GLY A 173 -14.39 22.38 -39.80
N ILE A 174 -13.94 23.62 -40.12
CA ILE A 174 -13.76 24.70 -39.14
C ILE A 174 -15.13 25.07 -38.54
N GLY A 175 -15.37 24.70 -37.26
CA GLY A 175 -16.52 25.17 -36.47
C GLY A 175 -17.60 24.15 -36.12
N THR A 176 -17.56 22.91 -36.56
CA THR A 176 -18.55 21.88 -36.18
C THR A 176 -17.99 20.91 -35.17
N ARG A 177 -18.34 21.07 -33.88
CA ARG A 177 -18.12 20.04 -32.85
C ARG A 177 -18.96 18.81 -33.21
N GLY A 178 -18.29 17.71 -33.57
CA GLY A 178 -18.96 16.47 -33.89
C GLY A 178 -19.67 15.83 -32.68
N PRO A 179 -20.66 14.91 -32.91
CA PRO A 179 -21.39 14.25 -31.82
C PRO A 179 -20.46 13.46 -30.88
N GLY A 180 -19.30 12.98 -31.35
CA GLY A 180 -18.28 12.31 -30.53
C GLY A 180 -17.58 13.25 -29.54
N GLU A 181 -17.28 14.52 -29.92
CA GLU A 181 -16.70 15.52 -29.01
C GLU A 181 -17.66 15.89 -27.88
N LYS A 182 -18.96 15.99 -28.15
CA LYS A 182 -19.98 16.23 -27.12
C LYS A 182 -20.07 15.08 -26.12
N LYS A 183 -20.00 13.85 -26.59
CA LYS A 183 -20.04 12.67 -25.72
C LYS A 183 -18.81 12.62 -24.80
N LEU A 184 -17.62 12.80 -25.33
CA LEU A 184 -16.37 12.84 -24.55
C LEU A 184 -16.36 13.97 -23.51
N GLU A 185 -16.87 15.15 -23.86
CA GLU A 185 -16.96 16.28 -22.91
C GLU A 185 -17.97 15.98 -21.79
N ILE A 186 -19.07 15.30 -22.09
CA ILE A 186 -20.05 14.86 -21.07
C ILE A 186 -19.39 13.81 -20.15
N ASP A 187 -18.68 12.83 -20.69
CA ASP A 187 -18.01 11.81 -19.91
C ASP A 187 -16.91 12.41 -19.02
N ARG A 188 -16.14 13.37 -19.54
CA ARG A 188 -15.17 14.16 -18.76
C ARG A 188 -15.80 14.90 -17.59
N ARG A 189 -16.94 15.55 -17.82
CA ARG A 189 -17.68 16.27 -16.76
C ARG A 189 -18.18 15.32 -15.70
N ARG A 190 -18.69 14.15 -16.10
CA ARG A 190 -19.15 13.12 -15.17
C ARG A 190 -18.00 12.61 -14.29
N ILE A 191 -16.85 12.27 -14.89
CA ILE A 191 -15.68 11.81 -14.14
C ILE A 191 -15.18 12.90 -13.19
N ARG A 192 -15.03 14.16 -13.63
CA ARG A 192 -14.60 15.25 -12.76
C ARG A 192 -15.56 15.48 -11.59
N ARG A 193 -16.85 15.39 -11.85
CA ARG A 193 -17.85 15.49 -10.78
C ARG A 193 -17.72 14.33 -9.80
N ARG A 194 -17.53 13.11 -10.29
CA ARG A 194 -17.35 11.95 -9.43
C ARG A 194 -16.05 12.03 -8.60
N VAL A 195 -14.96 12.49 -9.20
CA VAL A 195 -13.70 12.76 -8.49
C VAL A 195 -13.94 13.72 -7.32
N PHE A 196 -14.63 14.85 -7.57
CA PHE A 196 -14.95 15.83 -6.52
C PHE A 196 -15.83 15.24 -5.39
N GLU A 197 -16.83 14.42 -5.73
CA GLU A 197 -17.67 13.73 -4.75
C GLU A 197 -16.85 12.78 -3.89
N LEU A 198 -15.97 11.97 -4.51
CA LEU A 198 -15.08 11.03 -3.81
C LEU A 198 -14.09 11.75 -2.89
N GLU A 199 -13.47 12.84 -3.36
CA GLU A 199 -12.56 13.67 -2.55
C GLU A 199 -13.28 14.26 -1.33
N THR A 200 -14.53 14.67 -1.49
CA THR A 200 -15.35 15.19 -0.38
C THR A 200 -15.65 14.12 0.64
N GLU A 201 -16.09 12.92 0.20
CA GLU A 201 -16.37 11.79 1.10
C GLU A 201 -15.11 11.33 1.84
N LEU A 202 -13.97 11.25 1.17
CA LEU A 202 -12.69 10.89 1.79
C LEU A 202 -12.23 11.93 2.82
N SER A 203 -12.41 13.23 2.54
CA SER A 203 -12.10 14.30 3.50
C SER A 203 -12.92 14.20 4.79
N GLU A 204 -14.19 13.77 4.71
CA GLU A 204 -15.01 13.53 5.90
C GLU A 204 -14.51 12.35 6.74
N ILE A 205 -14.08 11.27 6.09
CA ILE A 205 -13.50 10.10 6.77
C ILE A 205 -12.18 10.50 7.45
N GLU A 206 -11.34 11.30 6.78
CA GLU A 206 -10.08 11.79 7.33
C GLU A 206 -10.28 12.65 8.59
N LYS A 207 -11.28 13.54 8.60
CA LYS A 207 -11.63 14.31 9.81
C LYS A 207 -11.99 13.41 10.99
N GLN A 208 -12.78 12.36 10.75
CA GLN A 208 -13.12 11.39 11.81
C GLN A 208 -11.89 10.61 12.33
N ARG A 209 -10.96 10.28 11.43
CA ARG A 209 -9.68 9.69 11.83
C ARG A 209 -8.84 10.66 12.67
N GLY A 210 -8.81 11.95 12.31
CA GLY A 210 -8.13 12.98 13.09
C GLY A 210 -8.58 12.99 14.54
N LEU A 211 -9.88 12.96 14.82
CA LEU A 211 -10.43 12.91 16.17
C LEU A 211 -10.01 11.64 16.94
N ARG A 212 -9.97 10.49 16.27
CA ARG A 212 -9.48 9.24 16.88
C ARG A 212 -7.99 9.30 17.18
N ARG A 213 -7.18 9.94 16.32
CA ARG A 213 -5.75 10.17 16.55
C ARG A 213 -5.52 11.06 17.78
N GLU A 214 -6.28 12.14 17.93
CA GLU A 214 -6.21 13.01 19.11
C GLU A 214 -6.54 12.23 20.39
N SER A 215 -7.59 11.44 20.39
CA SER A 215 -7.95 10.57 21.52
C SER A 215 -6.86 9.55 21.85
N ARG A 216 -6.21 8.96 20.82
CA ARG A 216 -5.09 8.03 20.99
C ARG A 216 -3.88 8.74 21.62
N LYS A 217 -3.52 9.93 21.10
CA LYS A 217 -2.44 10.75 21.67
C LYS A 217 -2.74 11.13 23.12
N ALA A 218 -3.98 11.46 23.44
CA ALA A 218 -4.39 11.73 24.82
C ALA A 218 -4.20 10.51 25.74
N ASN A 219 -4.48 9.30 25.24
CA ASN A 219 -4.31 8.04 25.97
C ASN A 219 -2.86 7.51 25.90
N ARG A 220 -1.98 8.15 25.13
CA ARG A 220 -0.53 7.84 25.00
C ARG A 220 -0.20 6.39 24.64
N ILE A 221 -1.07 5.75 23.88
CA ILE A 221 -0.80 4.42 23.35
C ILE A 221 0.09 4.58 22.12
N PRO A 222 1.36 4.10 22.14
CA PRO A 222 2.28 4.23 21.01
C PRO A 222 1.77 3.42 19.80
N LEU A 223 2.03 3.95 18.60
CA LEU A 223 1.73 3.30 17.34
C LEU A 223 2.98 2.82 16.66
N VAL A 224 3.03 1.54 16.36
CA VAL A 224 4.10 0.90 15.59
C VAL A 224 3.55 0.55 14.20
N ALA A 225 4.18 1.06 13.14
CA ALA A 225 3.75 0.79 11.77
C ALA A 225 4.61 -0.32 11.14
N LEU A 226 3.98 -1.35 10.58
CA LEU A 226 4.64 -2.33 9.73
C LEU A 226 4.70 -1.76 8.30
N VAL A 227 5.90 -1.56 7.78
CA VAL A 227 6.13 -1.16 6.40
C VAL A 227 7.03 -2.15 5.69
N GLY A 228 6.96 -2.22 4.39
CA GLY A 228 7.83 -3.11 3.63
C GLY A 228 7.26 -3.41 2.25
N TYR A 229 8.06 -4.07 1.45
CA TYR A 229 7.68 -4.45 0.10
C TYR A 229 6.48 -5.41 0.11
N THR A 230 5.76 -5.52 -1.01
CA THR A 230 4.70 -6.52 -1.16
C THR A 230 5.27 -7.91 -0.94
N ASN A 231 4.51 -8.77 -0.26
CA ASN A 231 4.90 -10.13 0.07
C ASN A 231 6.16 -10.28 0.97
N ALA A 232 6.59 -9.21 1.66
CA ALA A 232 7.68 -9.32 2.65
C ALA A 232 7.26 -10.05 3.95
N GLY A 233 5.97 -10.39 4.09
CA GLY A 233 5.43 -11.10 5.25
C GLY A 233 4.91 -10.18 6.36
N LYS A 234 4.48 -8.93 6.04
CA LYS A 234 3.93 -7.98 7.02
C LYS A 234 2.71 -8.52 7.77
N SER A 235 1.73 -9.05 7.07
CA SER A 235 0.51 -9.60 7.68
C SER A 235 0.78 -10.87 8.48
N THR A 236 1.75 -11.69 8.06
CA THR A 236 2.25 -12.82 8.85
C THR A 236 2.92 -12.34 10.13
N MET A 237 3.72 -11.27 10.04
CA MET A 237 4.36 -10.63 11.18
C MET A 237 3.33 -10.05 12.15
N LEU A 238 2.29 -9.37 11.63
CA LEU A 238 1.17 -8.90 12.46
C LEU A 238 0.55 -10.06 13.24
N ASN A 239 0.25 -11.18 12.58
CA ASN A 239 -0.33 -12.35 13.23
C ASN A 239 0.60 -12.93 14.31
N ALA A 240 1.91 -13.03 14.01
CA ALA A 240 2.89 -13.56 14.95
C ALA A 240 3.07 -12.70 16.20
N LEU A 241 2.87 -11.37 16.07
CA LEU A 241 3.00 -10.40 17.17
C LEU A 241 1.71 -10.20 17.98
N THR A 242 0.53 -10.59 17.44
CA THR A 242 -0.78 -10.24 18.03
C THR A 242 -1.67 -11.43 18.36
N ASP A 243 -1.22 -12.66 18.15
CA ASP A 243 -2.06 -13.88 18.23
C ASP A 243 -3.36 -13.78 17.42
N SER A 244 -3.36 -12.95 16.38
CA SER A 244 -4.53 -12.71 15.53
C SER A 244 -4.49 -13.57 14.27
N ASN A 245 -5.67 -13.92 13.74
CA ASN A 245 -5.81 -14.65 12.48
C ASN A 245 -6.22 -13.70 11.35
N VAL A 246 -5.38 -12.71 11.02
CA VAL A 246 -5.57 -11.92 9.82
C VAL A 246 -5.19 -12.76 8.60
N LEU A 247 -5.96 -12.67 7.53
CA LEU A 247 -5.72 -13.42 6.31
C LEU A 247 -4.31 -13.07 5.76
N ALA A 248 -3.37 -13.98 5.91
CA ALA A 248 -2.03 -13.88 5.33
C ALA A 248 -1.98 -14.80 4.11
N GLU A 249 -2.02 -14.23 2.92
CA GLU A 249 -1.89 -14.94 1.64
C GLU A 249 -0.51 -14.68 1.05
N ASP A 250 0.06 -15.70 0.40
CA ASP A 250 1.29 -15.55 -0.40
C ASP A 250 0.96 -14.91 -1.77
N LYS A 251 0.40 -13.70 -1.73
CA LYS A 251 0.01 -12.90 -2.89
C LYS A 251 0.40 -11.46 -2.69
N LEU A 252 0.73 -10.80 -3.79
CA LEU A 252 1.00 -9.36 -3.76
C LEU A 252 -0.26 -8.59 -3.34
N PHE A 253 -0.07 -7.54 -2.51
CA PHE A 253 -1.17 -6.73 -1.98
C PHE A 253 -2.25 -7.53 -1.23
N ALA A 254 -1.83 -8.49 -0.39
CA ALA A 254 -2.76 -9.24 0.46
C ALA A 254 -3.55 -8.31 1.41
N THR A 255 -2.92 -7.24 1.89
CA THR A 255 -3.52 -6.22 2.73
C THR A 255 -3.60 -4.90 1.96
N LEU A 256 -4.81 -4.35 1.79
CA LEU A 256 -5.06 -3.03 1.23
C LEU A 256 -5.62 -2.08 2.30
N ASP A 257 -6.56 -2.55 3.09
CA ASP A 257 -7.13 -1.79 4.19
C ASP A 257 -6.20 -1.90 5.41
N PRO A 258 -5.83 -0.80 6.09
CA PRO A 258 -4.96 -0.85 7.26
C PRO A 258 -5.64 -1.62 8.38
N VAL A 259 -4.92 -2.55 8.97
CA VAL A 259 -5.38 -3.35 10.11
C VAL A 259 -4.61 -2.92 11.35
N VAL A 260 -5.29 -2.35 12.33
CA VAL A 260 -4.68 -1.96 13.61
C VAL A 260 -5.04 -2.99 14.67
N ARG A 261 -4.03 -3.46 15.41
CA ARG A 261 -4.16 -4.41 16.51
C ARG A 261 -3.39 -3.95 17.73
N LYS A 262 -3.88 -4.31 18.89
CA LYS A 262 -3.22 -4.07 20.16
C LYS A 262 -2.21 -5.18 20.41
N ILE A 263 -1.02 -4.81 20.83
CA ILE A 263 0.02 -5.73 21.28
C ILE A 263 0.41 -5.41 22.72
N THR A 264 0.87 -6.42 23.45
CA THR A 264 1.45 -6.26 24.77
C THR A 264 2.95 -6.54 24.65
N LEU A 265 3.78 -5.57 25.01
CA LEU A 265 5.22 -5.67 25.00
C LEU A 265 5.73 -6.47 26.22
N SER A 266 7.01 -6.85 26.22
CA SER A 266 7.61 -7.72 27.23
C SER A 266 7.48 -7.19 28.66
N GLY A 267 7.50 -5.87 28.86
CA GLY A 267 7.30 -5.20 30.15
C GLY A 267 5.85 -4.89 30.52
N GLY A 268 4.86 -5.45 29.77
CA GLY A 268 3.42 -5.22 30.02
C GLY A 268 2.88 -3.91 29.42
N THR A 269 3.72 -3.12 28.74
CA THR A 269 3.28 -1.90 28.05
C THR A 269 2.45 -2.26 26.83
N GLU A 270 1.35 -1.55 26.64
CA GLU A 270 0.47 -1.72 25.47
C GLU A 270 0.91 -0.81 24.32
N ALA A 271 0.90 -1.34 23.10
CA ALA A 271 1.12 -0.58 21.89
C ALA A 271 0.11 -1.00 20.81
N LEU A 272 -0.10 -0.13 19.83
CA LEU A 272 -0.86 -0.46 18.64
C LEU A 272 0.10 -0.82 17.51
N LEU A 273 -0.18 -1.92 16.82
CA LEU A 273 0.54 -2.36 15.63
C LEU A 273 -0.38 -2.19 14.43
N SER A 274 0.08 -1.43 13.43
CA SER A 274 -0.65 -1.17 12.19
C SER A 274 0.02 -1.88 11.02
N ASP A 275 -0.70 -2.79 10.35
CA ASP A 275 -0.29 -3.31 9.04
C ASP A 275 -0.68 -2.31 7.96
N THR A 276 0.22 -2.07 7.01
CA THR A 276 0.04 -1.11 5.93
C THR A 276 0.07 -1.79 4.57
N VAL A 277 -0.38 -1.08 3.55
CA VAL A 277 -0.28 -1.53 2.15
C VAL A 277 1.18 -1.81 1.81
N GLY A 278 1.44 -2.95 1.15
CA GLY A 278 2.78 -3.27 0.67
C GLY A 278 3.23 -2.33 -0.43
N PHE A 279 4.48 -1.89 -0.38
CA PHE A 279 5.08 -1.09 -1.44
C PHE A 279 5.54 -1.98 -2.60
N ILE A 280 5.57 -1.42 -3.79
CA ILE A 280 5.99 -2.10 -5.00
C ILE A 280 6.78 -1.12 -5.88
N ASN A 281 7.64 -1.65 -6.74
CA ASN A 281 8.38 -0.84 -7.71
C ASN A 281 7.43 -0.19 -8.72
N LYS A 282 7.77 0.99 -9.23
CA LYS A 282 6.97 1.74 -10.20
C LYS A 282 5.52 1.99 -9.75
N LEU A 283 5.30 2.23 -8.43
CA LEU A 283 3.99 2.61 -7.94
C LEU A 283 3.63 4.00 -8.49
N PRO A 284 2.51 4.16 -9.23
CA PRO A 284 2.13 5.44 -9.80
C PRO A 284 1.88 6.50 -8.73
N HIS A 285 2.30 7.74 -8.99
CA HIS A 285 2.12 8.86 -8.05
C HIS A 285 0.65 9.10 -7.70
N ASP A 286 -0.25 8.98 -8.69
CA ASP A 286 -1.69 9.12 -8.48
C ASP A 286 -2.25 8.09 -7.48
N LEU A 287 -1.66 6.88 -7.46
CA LEU A 287 -1.99 5.84 -6.47
C LEU A 287 -1.46 6.21 -5.09
N VAL A 288 -0.22 6.69 -4.98
CA VAL A 288 0.34 7.15 -3.70
C VAL A 288 -0.54 8.25 -3.11
N GLU A 289 -0.98 9.22 -3.93
CA GLU A 289 -1.90 10.28 -3.50
C GLU A 289 -3.27 9.74 -3.06
N ALA A 290 -3.86 8.81 -3.82
CA ALA A 290 -5.16 8.24 -3.48
C ALA A 290 -5.11 7.45 -2.16
N PHE A 291 -3.99 6.77 -1.87
CA PHE A 291 -3.77 6.02 -0.63
C PHE A 291 -3.04 6.81 0.46
N LYS A 292 -2.81 8.12 0.26
CA LYS A 292 -2.10 8.96 1.21
C LYS A 292 -2.69 8.88 2.61
N SER A 293 -4.02 8.91 2.75
CA SER A 293 -4.68 8.81 4.05
C SER A 293 -4.46 7.46 4.75
N THR A 294 -4.32 6.38 3.99
CA THR A 294 -3.96 5.06 4.52
C THR A 294 -2.49 5.01 4.93
N LEU A 295 -1.62 5.64 4.13
CA LEU A 295 -0.19 5.74 4.40
C LEU A 295 0.16 6.76 5.49
N GLU A 296 -0.74 7.70 5.81
CA GLU A 296 -0.59 8.65 6.92
C GLU A 296 -0.51 7.95 8.30
N GLU A 297 -0.99 6.71 8.44
CA GLU A 297 -0.74 5.93 9.65
C GLU A 297 0.76 5.72 9.88
N VAL A 298 1.56 5.58 8.81
CA VAL A 298 3.02 5.49 8.88
C VAL A 298 3.62 6.81 9.36
N SER A 299 3.22 7.95 8.77
CA SER A 299 3.74 9.28 9.15
C SER A 299 3.36 9.67 10.58
N ASN A 300 2.32 9.07 11.14
CA ASN A 300 1.87 9.32 12.51
C ASN A 300 2.27 8.22 13.49
N SER A 301 3.16 7.30 13.09
CA SER A 301 3.67 6.25 13.99
C SER A 301 4.84 6.76 14.85
N ASP A 302 5.00 6.14 15.99
CA ASP A 302 6.09 6.42 16.93
C ASP A 302 7.33 5.56 16.61
N LEU A 303 7.12 4.45 15.90
CA LEU A 303 8.16 3.52 15.46
C LEU A 303 7.75 2.83 14.15
N ILE A 304 8.70 2.63 13.27
CA ILE A 304 8.53 1.88 12.03
C ILE A 304 9.27 0.53 12.14
N LEU A 305 8.56 -0.56 11.85
CA LEU A 305 9.15 -1.86 11.58
C LEU A 305 9.20 -2.08 10.07
N GLN A 306 10.39 -1.94 9.49
CA GLN A 306 10.61 -2.20 8.07
C GLN A 306 10.84 -3.69 7.86
N VAL A 307 9.82 -4.39 7.39
CA VAL A 307 9.88 -5.83 7.10
C VAL A 307 10.48 -6.05 5.72
N VAL A 308 11.54 -6.83 5.66
CA VAL A 308 12.33 -7.14 4.46
C VAL A 308 12.37 -8.64 4.26
N ASP A 309 12.01 -9.12 3.08
CA ASP A 309 12.17 -10.52 2.69
C ASP A 309 13.65 -10.79 2.37
N ILE A 310 14.37 -11.39 3.31
CA ILE A 310 15.81 -11.66 3.12
C ILE A 310 16.07 -12.77 2.12
N SER A 311 15.08 -13.63 1.84
CA SER A 311 15.20 -14.68 0.82
C SER A 311 15.22 -14.13 -0.61
N CYS A 312 14.78 -12.87 -0.80
CA CYS A 312 14.78 -12.21 -2.10
C CYS A 312 16.19 -11.69 -2.45
N PRO A 313 16.79 -12.13 -3.58
CA PRO A 313 18.12 -11.65 -4.01
C PRO A 313 18.19 -10.15 -4.21
N TYR A 314 17.05 -9.49 -4.40
CA TYR A 314 16.93 -8.05 -4.66
C TYR A 314 16.43 -7.25 -3.45
N HIS A 315 16.53 -7.81 -2.24
CA HIS A 315 16.01 -7.17 -1.01
C HIS A 315 16.58 -5.74 -0.79
N GLU A 316 17.84 -5.48 -1.13
CA GLU A 316 18.42 -4.13 -1.02
C GLU A 316 17.75 -3.12 -1.96
N LYS A 317 17.34 -3.54 -3.18
CA LYS A 317 16.59 -2.67 -4.09
C LYS A 317 15.18 -2.42 -3.55
N GLN A 318 14.54 -3.46 -3.02
CA GLN A 318 13.22 -3.33 -2.38
C GLN A 318 13.28 -2.38 -1.19
N MET A 319 14.34 -2.44 -0.37
CA MET A 319 14.56 -1.49 0.73
C MET A 319 14.64 -0.05 0.22
N ARG A 320 15.41 0.20 -0.86
CA ARG A 320 15.51 1.55 -1.46
C ARG A 320 14.16 2.08 -1.97
N VAL A 321 13.31 1.22 -2.54
CA VAL A 321 11.94 1.61 -2.94
C VAL A 321 11.13 2.02 -1.72
N VAL A 322 11.20 1.25 -0.63
CA VAL A 322 10.53 1.57 0.64
C VAL A 322 11.03 2.89 1.20
N ASP A 323 12.35 3.11 1.21
CA ASP A 323 12.98 4.35 1.68
C ASP A 323 12.47 5.57 0.90
N GLY A 324 12.42 5.50 -0.44
CA GLY A 324 11.89 6.58 -1.28
C GLY A 324 10.41 6.90 -1.00
N VAL A 325 9.60 5.88 -0.69
CA VAL A 325 8.20 6.11 -0.29
C VAL A 325 8.13 6.76 1.09
N LEU A 326 8.92 6.30 2.07
CA LEU A 326 8.97 6.91 3.40
C LEU A 326 9.41 8.38 3.35
N GLU A 327 10.38 8.72 2.49
CA GLU A 327 10.77 10.12 2.23
C GLU A 327 9.60 10.94 1.67
N SER A 328 8.87 10.41 0.70
CA SER A 328 7.70 11.08 0.10
C SER A 328 6.56 11.32 1.10
N LEU A 329 6.48 10.49 2.14
CA LEU A 329 5.51 10.58 3.23
C LEU A 329 6.01 11.43 4.41
N HIS A 330 7.21 12.02 4.34
CA HIS A 330 7.87 12.72 5.45
C HIS A 330 8.01 11.85 6.71
N ALA A 331 8.23 10.55 6.53
CA ALA A 331 8.38 9.55 7.59
C ALA A 331 9.83 9.05 7.76
N ALA A 332 10.79 9.66 7.07
CA ALA A 332 12.20 9.24 7.09
C ALA A 332 12.86 9.41 8.47
N ASP A 333 12.43 10.43 9.24
CA ASP A 333 12.98 10.76 10.55
C ASP A 333 12.40 9.92 11.71
N ILE A 334 11.36 9.12 11.44
CA ILE A 334 10.74 8.27 12.45
C ILE A 334 11.72 7.15 12.83
N PRO A 335 11.90 6.85 14.13
CA PRO A 335 12.72 5.72 14.57
C PRO A 335 12.35 4.43 13.85
N ARG A 336 13.36 3.66 13.39
CA ARG A 336 13.11 2.49 12.56
C ARG A 336 13.91 1.27 13.02
N ILE A 337 13.28 0.10 12.98
CA ILE A 337 13.92 -1.21 13.10
C ILE A 337 13.74 -1.95 11.78
N ILE A 338 14.83 -2.45 11.20
CA ILE A 338 14.82 -3.29 10.01
C ILE A 338 14.68 -4.75 10.47
N VAL A 339 13.62 -5.40 9.99
CA VAL A 339 13.29 -6.78 10.33
C VAL A 339 13.51 -7.63 9.08
N PHE A 340 14.62 -8.36 9.03
CA PHE A 340 14.90 -9.35 7.99
C PHE A 340 14.05 -10.58 8.24
N ASN A 341 12.91 -10.65 7.59
CA ASN A 341 11.94 -11.74 7.70
C ASN A 341 12.28 -12.90 6.74
N LYS A 342 11.65 -14.04 6.95
CA LYS A 342 11.89 -15.31 6.24
C LYS A 342 13.33 -15.82 6.43
N ALA A 343 13.90 -15.57 7.62
CA ALA A 343 15.23 -16.04 7.97
C ALA A 343 15.35 -17.56 7.97
N ASP A 344 14.24 -18.28 8.05
CA ASP A 344 14.16 -19.74 7.92
C ASP A 344 14.46 -20.26 6.51
N ALA A 345 14.32 -19.41 5.48
CA ALA A 345 14.56 -19.78 4.09
C ALA A 345 16.06 -19.70 3.67
N ILE A 346 16.93 -19.17 4.55
CA ILE A 346 18.34 -18.93 4.25
C ILE A 346 19.23 -19.63 5.31
N PRO A 347 20.39 -20.18 4.92
CA PRO A 347 21.37 -20.70 5.88
C PRO A 347 21.81 -19.63 6.88
N SER A 348 21.97 -19.99 8.15
CA SER A 348 22.32 -19.04 9.21
C SER A 348 23.64 -18.30 8.99
N CYS A 349 24.56 -18.86 8.19
CA CYS A 349 25.83 -18.20 7.84
C CYS A 349 25.67 -17.03 6.84
N ASP A 350 24.56 -16.98 6.11
CA ASP A 350 24.30 -15.97 5.08
C ASP A 350 23.37 -14.85 5.61
N LEU A 351 22.89 -14.97 6.85
CA LEU A 351 22.06 -13.96 7.47
C LEU A 351 22.87 -12.70 7.81
N PRO A 352 22.30 -11.50 7.64
CA PRO A 352 22.95 -10.26 8.04
C PRO A 352 23.29 -10.24 9.53
N ALA A 353 24.36 -9.54 9.89
CA ALA A 353 24.69 -9.33 11.29
C ALA A 353 23.57 -8.52 11.99
N GLU A 354 23.14 -9.04 13.13
CA GLU A 354 22.15 -8.36 13.98
C GLU A 354 22.75 -7.13 14.69
N SER A 355 21.91 -6.14 14.93
CA SER A 355 22.23 -4.95 15.73
C SER A 355 20.96 -4.47 16.43
N GLU A 356 21.06 -3.41 17.24
CA GLU A 356 19.90 -2.81 17.91
C GLU A 356 18.75 -2.43 16.95
N ASN A 357 19.08 -2.07 15.69
CA ASN A 357 18.12 -1.66 14.69
C ASN A 357 17.97 -2.66 13.53
N ARG A 358 18.56 -3.86 13.62
CA ARG A 358 18.52 -4.89 12.57
C ARG A 358 18.40 -6.26 13.20
N LEU A 359 17.30 -6.94 12.93
CA LEU A 359 17.00 -8.25 13.52
C LEU A 359 16.61 -9.27 12.44
N ASN A 360 17.06 -10.52 12.63
CA ASN A 360 16.68 -11.64 11.78
C ASN A 360 15.49 -12.36 12.42
N VAL A 361 14.39 -12.51 11.69
CA VAL A 361 13.15 -13.06 12.20
C VAL A 361 12.54 -14.01 11.19
N SER A 362 11.87 -15.05 11.67
CA SER A 362 10.91 -15.82 10.89
C SER A 362 9.53 -15.67 11.50
N ALA A 363 8.68 -14.87 10.86
CA ALA A 363 7.30 -14.72 11.30
C ALA A 363 6.49 -16.03 11.16
N LEU A 364 6.88 -16.92 10.25
CA LEU A 364 6.26 -18.22 10.04
C LEU A 364 6.58 -19.21 11.17
N CYS A 365 7.85 -19.28 11.56
CA CYS A 365 8.35 -20.20 12.57
C CYS A 365 8.35 -19.64 14.00
N GLY A 366 8.08 -18.33 14.15
CA GLY A 366 8.13 -17.65 15.46
C GLY A 366 9.55 -17.31 15.93
N THR A 367 10.59 -17.62 15.15
CA THR A 367 11.98 -17.37 15.52
C THR A 367 12.27 -15.88 15.56
N GLY A 368 12.89 -15.38 16.65
CA GLY A 368 13.28 -13.98 16.80
C GLY A 368 12.14 -13.02 17.22
N ILE A 369 10.90 -13.49 17.37
CA ILE A 369 9.73 -12.64 17.73
C ILE A 369 9.91 -12.02 19.13
N GLU A 370 10.37 -12.77 20.13
CA GLU A 370 10.60 -12.24 21.49
C GLU A 370 11.69 -11.16 21.50
N LYS A 371 12.77 -11.36 20.72
CA LYS A 371 13.82 -10.34 20.55
C LYS A 371 13.26 -9.09 19.89
N LEU A 372 12.38 -9.24 18.89
CA LEU A 372 11.75 -8.13 18.20
C LEU A 372 10.85 -7.33 19.16
N LEU A 373 10.02 -7.98 19.97
CA LEU A 373 9.19 -7.34 20.98
C LEU A 373 10.03 -6.57 21.99
N SER A 374 11.14 -7.15 22.46
CA SER A 374 12.07 -6.46 23.39
C SER A 374 12.75 -5.26 22.75
N ALA A 375 13.15 -5.35 21.46
CA ALA A 375 13.75 -4.25 20.73
C ALA A 375 12.75 -3.10 20.48
N VAL A 376 11.48 -3.45 20.15
CA VAL A 376 10.39 -2.47 20.02
C VAL A 376 10.19 -1.73 21.32
N GLU A 377 10.11 -2.43 22.45
CA GLU A 377 9.94 -1.82 23.76
C GLU A 377 11.10 -0.88 24.12
N LEU A 378 12.33 -1.34 23.94
CA LEU A 378 13.52 -0.54 24.19
C LEU A 378 13.51 0.74 23.34
N LYS A 379 13.14 0.63 22.05
CA LYS A 379 13.12 1.77 21.13
C LYS A 379 12.03 2.77 21.46
N LEU A 380 10.83 2.32 21.81
CA LEU A 380 9.74 3.18 22.27
C LEU A 380 10.07 3.87 23.59
N ASN A 381 10.75 3.17 24.47
CA ASN A 381 11.19 3.73 25.76
C ASN A 381 12.41 4.66 25.64
N SER A 382 13.26 4.50 24.61
CA SER A 382 14.40 5.39 24.38
C SER A 382 14.02 6.83 24.06
N ALA A 383 12.79 7.08 23.62
CA ALA A 383 12.21 8.41 23.46
C ALA A 383 11.75 9.04 24.78
N ARG A 384 11.75 8.26 25.88
CA ARG A 384 11.37 8.70 27.23
C ARG A 384 12.62 8.93 28.05
N THR A 385 12.58 9.92 28.93
CA THR A 385 13.65 10.23 29.86
C THR A 385 13.29 9.64 31.22
N GLU A 386 14.26 8.97 31.86
CA GLU A 386 14.12 8.54 33.23
C GLU A 386 14.14 9.76 34.16
N VAL A 387 13.12 9.86 34.98
CA VAL A 387 12.96 10.88 35.99
C VAL A 387 12.99 10.21 37.37
N ASP A 388 13.88 10.66 38.21
CA ASP A 388 14.03 10.19 39.60
C ASP A 388 13.80 11.39 40.52
N ILE A 389 12.63 11.45 41.16
CA ILE A 389 12.17 12.61 41.91
C ILE A 389 11.45 12.25 43.19
N LEU A 390 11.58 13.12 44.18
CA LEU A 390 10.77 13.12 45.40
C LEU A 390 9.63 14.14 45.25
N VAL A 391 8.39 13.65 45.14
CA VAL A 391 7.19 14.47 45.04
C VAL A 391 6.60 14.72 46.41
N PRO A 392 6.56 15.98 46.92
CA PRO A 392 5.91 16.28 48.19
C PRO A 392 4.43 15.91 48.21
N TYR A 393 3.92 15.48 49.36
CA TYR A 393 2.48 15.12 49.50
C TYR A 393 1.53 16.29 49.19
N SER A 394 1.99 17.54 49.31
CA SER A 394 1.21 18.72 48.93
C SER A 394 0.97 18.85 47.40
N LYS A 395 1.77 18.16 46.59
CA LYS A 395 1.71 18.19 45.12
C LYS A 395 1.33 16.80 44.54
N TYR A 396 0.36 16.14 45.17
CA TYR A 396 -0.08 14.78 44.79
C TYR A 396 -0.57 14.65 43.32
N GLU A 397 -1.01 15.78 42.73
CA GLU A 397 -1.32 15.83 41.29
C GLU A 397 -0.13 15.44 40.37
N ALA A 398 1.11 15.72 40.81
CA ALA A 398 2.29 15.27 40.07
C ALA A 398 2.43 13.74 40.10
N VAL A 399 2.12 13.10 41.25
CA VAL A 399 2.12 11.63 41.38
C VAL A 399 1.05 11.02 40.47
N SER A 400 -0.17 11.58 40.52
CA SER A 400 -1.25 11.12 39.62
C SER A 400 -0.88 11.28 38.15
N MET A 401 -0.33 12.44 37.78
CA MET A 401 0.12 12.70 36.42
C MET A 401 1.22 11.73 35.96
N ILE A 402 2.20 11.40 36.84
CA ILE A 402 3.24 10.42 36.52
C ILE A 402 2.67 9.02 36.34
N ARG A 403 1.72 8.62 37.19
CA ARG A 403 1.04 7.31 37.05
C ARG A 403 0.21 7.22 35.77
N ASP A 404 -0.51 8.30 35.44
CA ASP A 404 -1.39 8.33 34.26
C ASP A 404 -0.60 8.47 32.94
N ARG A 405 0.58 9.12 33.00
CA ARG A 405 1.29 9.54 31.79
C ARG A 405 2.69 8.94 31.62
N GLY A 406 3.25 8.37 32.68
CA GLY A 406 4.58 7.77 32.69
C GLY A 406 4.55 6.25 32.81
N MET A 407 5.67 5.63 32.52
CA MET A 407 5.93 4.25 32.90
C MET A 407 6.60 4.24 34.26
N LEU A 408 5.89 3.79 35.29
CA LEU A 408 6.40 3.72 36.65
C LEU A 408 7.45 2.61 36.78
N LEU A 409 8.64 2.95 37.23
CA LEU A 409 9.72 1.98 37.48
C LEU A 409 9.75 1.57 38.97
N SER A 410 9.63 2.55 39.87
CA SER A 410 9.50 2.33 41.31
C SER A 410 8.76 3.47 41.97
N GLU A 411 8.08 3.16 43.08
CA GLU A 411 7.39 4.13 43.92
C GLU A 411 7.56 3.75 45.38
N GLU A 412 8.11 4.68 46.16
CA GLU A 412 8.35 4.50 47.60
C GLU A 412 7.82 5.70 48.37
N HIS A 413 7.03 5.42 49.41
CA HIS A 413 6.53 6.46 50.28
C HIS A 413 7.53 6.76 51.38
N THR A 414 7.97 8.01 51.47
CA THR A 414 8.93 8.52 52.50
C THR A 414 8.17 9.46 53.46
N GLU A 415 8.83 9.88 54.56
CA GLU A 415 8.21 10.81 55.51
C GLU A 415 7.90 12.18 54.91
N THR A 416 8.58 12.61 53.85
CA THR A 416 8.48 13.94 53.21
C THR A 416 7.71 13.98 51.92
N GLY A 417 7.41 12.80 51.33
CA GLY A 417 6.74 12.70 50.04
C GLY A 417 6.83 11.31 49.42
N THR A 418 6.46 11.19 48.17
CA THR A 418 6.54 9.96 47.39
C THR A 418 7.78 10.05 46.47
N HIS A 419 8.74 9.14 46.63
CA HIS A 419 9.89 8.99 45.75
C HIS A 419 9.46 8.13 44.56
N ILE A 420 9.58 8.68 43.35
CA ILE A 420 9.12 8.05 42.11
C ILE A 420 10.26 8.03 41.11
N ARG A 421 10.51 6.82 40.56
CA ARG A 421 11.30 6.64 39.35
C ARG A 421 10.36 6.24 38.23
N ALA A 422 10.35 7.00 37.15
CA ALA A 422 9.47 6.78 36.03
C ALA A 422 10.09 7.22 34.70
N LEU A 423 9.70 6.61 33.60
CA LEU A 423 10.04 7.07 32.25
C LEU A 423 8.93 8.01 31.76
N LEU A 424 9.29 9.24 31.44
CA LEU A 424 8.38 10.29 30.97
C LEU A 424 8.82 10.82 29.60
N ASP A 425 7.86 11.19 28.77
CA ASP A 425 8.13 11.95 27.54
C ASP A 425 8.46 13.43 27.84
N ALA A 426 9.02 14.13 26.87
CA ALA A 426 9.46 15.52 27.02
C ALA A 426 8.30 16.47 27.40
N GLU A 427 7.08 16.21 26.92
CA GLU A 427 5.89 17.01 27.24
C GLU A 427 5.49 16.83 28.70
N SER A 428 5.46 15.60 29.19
CA SER A 428 5.15 15.28 30.59
C SER A 428 6.19 15.84 31.52
N ILE A 429 7.47 15.80 31.15
CA ILE A 429 8.54 16.45 31.90
C ILE A 429 8.31 17.97 31.99
N GLY A 430 7.90 18.60 30.87
CA GLY A 430 7.56 20.03 30.85
C GLY A 430 6.35 20.38 31.75
N GLN A 431 5.34 19.50 31.80
CA GLN A 431 4.21 19.69 32.73
C GLN A 431 4.60 19.43 34.19
N LEU A 432 5.41 18.38 34.41
CA LEU A 432 5.94 18.04 35.74
C LEU A 432 6.73 19.19 36.34
N ARG A 433 7.59 19.84 35.53
CA ARG A 433 8.33 21.03 35.93
C ARG A 433 7.42 22.18 36.37
N LYS A 434 6.31 22.40 35.67
CA LYS A 434 5.32 23.43 36.02
C LYS A 434 4.59 23.11 37.31
N ILE A 435 4.27 21.85 37.59
CA ILE A 435 3.58 21.44 38.82
C ILE A 435 4.53 21.52 40.02
N LEU A 436 5.79 21.14 39.82
CA LEU A 436 6.79 21.10 40.89
C LEU A 436 7.56 22.41 41.07
N ASP A 437 7.38 23.42 40.19
CA ASP A 437 8.01 24.76 40.21
C ASP A 437 9.54 24.71 40.08
N PHE A 438 10.11 23.84 39.17
CA PHE A 438 11.55 23.84 38.88
C PHE A 438 11.85 23.65 37.37
#